data_37e7a4413b236ca0c6843a95ddb7c0a5
#
_entry.id   37e7a4413b236ca0c6843a95ddb7c0a5
#
_cell.length_a   1.000
_cell.length_b   1.000
_cell.length_c   1.000
_cell.angle_alpha   90.00
_cell.angle_beta   90.00
_cell.angle_gamma   90.00
#
_symmetry.space_group_name_H-M   'P 1'
#
loop_
_entity.id
_entity.type
_entity.pdbx_description
1 polymer ?
#
loop_
_entity_poly.entity_id
_entity_poly.type
_entity_poly.pdbx_seq_one_letter_code
_entity_poly.pdbx_strand_id
1 'polypeptide(L)'
;MDRSAAQRPVPSGIVDTHTHVSCTGDRSPDAPVVDASDWWRSGGSIDELLGDLDTAGVERAVVVQAVGAYGYDCSCAAASVVAHRDRTALVVAVDMNDDPAGDLATLLDSPPSAVSIAGVRAFGVGSVDDSWLTDGRGAALCALAAERGLVVVPCILGDRFDDLRALVERTPGIVVAVDHCGFGDMCVGDADDNLARLTDLPGVHLKVTSYVLEAALAADGDAAPTLERLVDRFGAHRLCWGSDHPQDRRHDYAGKLALARHAARALDDASRNALFDTTGRRLFFD
;
A
#
# COMPACT_ATOMS: atom_id res chain seq x y z
N MET A 1 31.23 31.70 4.64
CA MET A 1 29.90 32.16 5.06
C MET A 1 28.94 31.03 4.72
N ASP A 2 28.77 30.15 5.69
CA ASP A 2 27.94 28.95 5.59
C ASP A 2 26.47 29.38 5.71
N ARG A 3 25.73 29.25 4.61
CA ARG A 3 24.27 29.36 4.66
C ARG A 3 23.74 27.96 4.94
N SER A 4 23.60 27.66 6.22
CA SER A 4 22.74 26.60 6.71
C SER A 4 21.46 26.60 5.88
N ALA A 5 21.27 25.57 5.04
CA ALA A 5 20.00 25.32 4.40
C ALA A 5 19.00 25.05 5.52
N ALA A 6 18.19 26.04 5.85
CA ALA A 6 17.10 25.89 6.80
C ALA A 6 16.24 24.72 6.31
N GLN A 7 16.21 23.63 7.08
CA GLN A 7 15.29 22.53 6.85
C GLN A 7 13.88 23.11 6.84
N ARG A 8 13.23 23.05 5.67
CA ARG A 8 11.84 23.48 5.52
C ARG A 8 10.94 22.60 6.39
N PRO A 9 9.90 23.17 7.01
CA PRO A 9 9.03 22.40 7.88
C PRO A 9 8.45 21.18 7.14
N VAL A 10 8.60 20.01 7.75
CA VAL A 10 7.92 18.77 7.33
C VAL A 10 6.43 18.96 7.62
N PRO A 11 5.52 18.46 6.74
CA PRO A 11 4.09 18.49 7.01
C PRO A 11 3.80 17.96 8.41
N SER A 12 2.89 18.61 9.14
CA SER A 12 2.41 18.09 10.42
C SER A 12 1.50 16.91 10.13
N GLY A 13 1.96 15.68 10.43
CA GLY A 13 1.16 14.50 10.33
C GLY A 13 1.49 13.65 9.10
N ILE A 14 2.52 12.80 9.16
CA ILE A 14 2.80 11.81 8.11
C ILE A 14 1.87 10.61 8.30
N VAL A 15 1.32 10.10 7.20
CA VAL A 15 0.55 8.85 7.12
C VAL A 15 1.37 7.83 6.32
N ASP A 16 1.71 6.72 6.96
CA ASP A 16 2.29 5.56 6.28
C ASP A 16 1.16 4.67 5.75
N THR A 17 1.00 4.57 4.45
CA THR A 17 -0.14 3.87 3.83
C THR A 17 0.09 2.38 3.59
N HIS A 18 1.26 1.85 3.99
CA HIS A 18 1.58 0.44 3.78
C HIS A 18 2.54 -0.10 4.84
N THR A 19 1.98 -0.73 5.86
CA THR A 19 2.74 -1.44 6.89
C THR A 19 2.14 -2.83 7.11
N HIS A 20 2.92 -3.72 7.71
CA HIS A 20 2.49 -5.04 8.13
C HIS A 20 2.76 -5.25 9.62
N VAL A 21 2.03 -6.18 10.24
CA VAL A 21 2.28 -6.59 11.63
C VAL A 21 2.40 -8.11 11.72
N SER A 22 3.17 -8.55 12.72
CA SER A 22 3.30 -9.95 13.09
C SER A 22 2.85 -10.15 14.54
N CYS A 23 2.04 -11.18 14.80
CA CYS A 23 1.55 -11.54 16.13
C CYS A 23 2.29 -12.75 16.72
N THR A 24 2.71 -13.64 15.84
CA THR A 24 3.33 -14.90 16.27
C THR A 24 4.63 -15.15 15.58
N GLY A 25 5.63 -15.43 15.67
CA GLY A 25 6.82 -15.69 14.82
C GLY A 25 6.61 -16.83 13.80
N ASP A 26 5.39 -17.34 13.65
CA ASP A 26 5.08 -18.46 12.78
C ASP A 26 4.24 -18.02 11.58
N ARG A 27 4.55 -18.60 10.42
CA ARG A 27 3.78 -18.44 9.19
C ARG A 27 2.58 -19.37 9.21
N SER A 28 1.43 -18.93 8.70
CA SER A 28 0.30 -19.82 8.44
C SER A 28 0.69 -20.90 7.41
N PRO A 29 0.36 -22.16 7.64
CA PRO A 29 0.64 -23.22 6.67
C PRO A 29 -0.06 -23.00 5.33
N ASP A 30 -1.19 -22.30 5.33
CA ASP A 30 -2.02 -22.03 4.15
C ASP A 30 -1.65 -20.71 3.46
N ALA A 31 -0.71 -19.95 4.00
CA ALA A 31 -0.28 -18.70 3.36
C ALA A 31 0.43 -18.97 2.04
N PRO A 32 0.11 -18.24 0.95
CA PRO A 32 0.77 -18.40 -0.34
C PRO A 32 2.24 -18.01 -0.27
N VAL A 33 3.08 -18.63 -1.09
CA VAL A 33 4.49 -18.28 -1.22
C VAL A 33 4.59 -17.06 -2.14
N VAL A 34 4.86 -15.90 -1.57
CA VAL A 34 4.93 -14.63 -2.31
C VAL A 34 6.37 -14.13 -2.47
N ASP A 35 7.22 -14.42 -1.51
CA ASP A 35 8.66 -14.12 -1.53
C ASP A 35 9.43 -15.12 -0.66
N ALA A 36 10.76 -15.00 -0.64
CA ALA A 36 11.64 -15.83 0.18
C ALA A 36 11.90 -15.21 1.57
N SER A 37 11.31 -14.06 1.89
CA SER A 37 11.52 -13.42 3.18
C SER A 37 10.74 -14.14 4.27
N ASP A 38 11.27 -14.09 5.48
CA ASP A 38 10.65 -14.63 6.69
C ASP A 38 10.61 -13.54 7.80
N TRP A 39 10.33 -12.30 7.40
CA TRP A 39 10.34 -11.11 8.25
C TRP A 39 9.48 -11.26 9.52
N TRP A 40 8.37 -12.01 9.45
CA TRP A 40 7.47 -12.27 10.58
C TRP A 40 8.14 -13.02 11.74
N ARG A 41 9.28 -13.67 11.52
CA ARG A 41 10.01 -14.43 12.55
C ARG A 41 10.83 -13.55 13.49
N SER A 42 11.15 -12.33 13.10
CA SER A 42 12.14 -11.50 13.78
C SER A 42 11.63 -10.11 14.17
N GLY A 43 10.36 -10.00 14.51
CA GLY A 43 9.74 -8.76 14.94
C GLY A 43 8.57 -8.33 14.05
N GLY A 44 8.12 -7.09 14.23
CA GLY A 44 6.99 -6.52 13.51
C GLY A 44 5.68 -6.53 14.31
N SER A 45 5.76 -6.58 15.64
CA SER A 45 4.58 -6.38 16.50
C SER A 45 3.99 -4.97 16.32
N ILE A 46 2.73 -4.79 16.71
CA ILE A 46 2.11 -3.46 16.68
C ILE A 46 2.82 -2.46 17.59
N ASP A 47 3.34 -2.91 18.75
CA ASP A 47 4.06 -2.04 19.67
C ASP A 47 5.40 -1.58 19.10
N GLU A 48 6.12 -2.46 18.37
CA GLU A 48 7.34 -2.10 17.65
C GLU A 48 7.03 -1.09 16.54
N LEU A 49 5.99 -1.35 15.73
CA LEU A 49 5.55 -0.41 14.69
C LEU A 49 5.25 0.97 15.28
N LEU A 50 4.45 1.05 16.36
CA LEU A 50 4.11 2.32 16.98
C LEU A 50 5.32 3.05 17.56
N GLY A 51 6.28 2.32 18.13
CA GLY A 51 7.55 2.87 18.59
C GLY A 51 8.39 3.46 17.45
N ASP A 52 8.41 2.81 16.29
CA ASP A 52 9.07 3.29 15.08
C ASP A 52 8.38 4.54 14.53
N LEU A 53 7.03 4.54 14.48
CA LEU A 53 6.24 5.71 14.08
C LEU A 53 6.55 6.92 14.98
N ASP A 54 6.54 6.73 16.29
CA ASP A 54 6.80 7.81 17.27
C ASP A 54 8.22 8.37 17.09
N THR A 55 9.21 7.49 16.93
CA THR A 55 10.62 7.87 16.73
C THR A 55 10.81 8.65 15.42
N ALA A 56 10.09 8.27 14.37
CA ALA A 56 10.21 8.89 13.04
C ALA A 56 9.30 10.12 12.86
N GLY A 57 8.38 10.39 13.83
CA GLY A 57 7.41 11.48 13.74
C GLY A 57 6.30 11.20 12.71
N VAL A 58 5.90 9.92 12.58
CA VAL A 58 4.78 9.49 11.74
C VAL A 58 3.52 9.39 12.59
N GLU A 59 2.45 10.05 12.17
CA GLU A 59 1.22 10.17 12.95
C GLU A 59 0.36 8.92 12.89
N ARG A 60 0.19 8.36 11.68
CA ARG A 60 -0.74 7.25 11.42
C ARG A 60 -0.12 6.22 10.50
N ALA A 61 -0.61 4.98 10.59
CA ALA A 61 -0.23 3.91 9.67
C ALA A 61 -1.44 3.07 9.24
N VAL A 62 -1.38 2.59 7.99
CA VAL A 62 -2.31 1.60 7.47
C VAL A 62 -1.70 0.22 7.61
N VAL A 63 -2.29 -0.61 8.45
CA VAL A 63 -1.91 -2.02 8.60
C VAL A 63 -2.59 -2.81 7.50
N VAL A 64 -1.79 -3.34 6.60
CA VAL A 64 -2.23 -4.15 5.46
C VAL A 64 -2.03 -5.62 5.80
N GLN A 65 -3.02 -6.45 5.52
CA GLN A 65 -2.92 -7.90 5.73
C GLN A 65 -1.67 -8.48 5.06
N ALA A 66 -0.89 -9.18 5.86
CA ALA A 66 0.38 -9.81 5.43
C ALA A 66 0.10 -11.18 4.79
N VAL A 67 -0.34 -11.19 3.52
CA VAL A 67 -0.76 -12.41 2.82
C VAL A 67 0.34 -13.47 2.80
N GLY A 68 1.59 -13.09 2.58
CA GLY A 68 2.73 -14.01 2.59
C GLY A 68 3.03 -14.67 3.94
N ALA A 69 2.56 -14.07 5.05
CA ALA A 69 2.76 -14.59 6.40
C ALA A 69 1.53 -15.35 6.93
N TYR A 70 0.34 -14.77 6.76
CA TYR A 70 -0.88 -15.26 7.40
C TYR A 70 -2.00 -15.61 6.41
N GLY A 71 -1.74 -15.58 5.11
CA GLY A 71 -2.79 -15.79 4.11
C GLY A 71 -3.90 -14.75 4.26
N TYR A 72 -5.12 -15.24 4.23
CA TYR A 72 -6.32 -14.40 4.32
C TYR A 72 -6.94 -14.36 5.72
N ASP A 73 -6.29 -14.96 6.72
CA ASP A 73 -6.68 -14.81 8.14
C ASP A 73 -6.24 -13.44 8.66
N CYS A 74 -7.18 -12.50 8.66
CA CYS A 74 -6.96 -11.12 9.10
C CYS A 74 -6.99 -10.93 10.63
N SER A 75 -7.12 -11.98 11.43
CA SER A 75 -7.29 -11.90 12.88
C SER A 75 -6.14 -11.17 13.58
N CYS A 76 -4.90 -11.43 13.16
CA CYS A 76 -3.72 -10.75 13.70
C CYS A 76 -3.74 -9.25 13.40
N ALA A 77 -3.92 -8.87 12.15
CA ALA A 77 -3.97 -7.46 11.74
C ALA A 77 -5.12 -6.71 12.42
N ALA A 78 -6.31 -7.31 12.48
CA ALA A 78 -7.49 -6.72 13.11
C ALA A 78 -7.31 -6.54 14.62
N ALA A 79 -6.77 -7.53 15.33
CA ALA A 79 -6.49 -7.43 16.76
C ALA A 79 -5.45 -6.33 17.07
N SER A 80 -4.45 -6.18 16.20
CA SER A 80 -3.43 -5.15 16.33
C SER A 80 -3.99 -3.74 16.17
N VAL A 81 -4.92 -3.54 15.23
CA VAL A 81 -5.50 -2.22 14.93
C VAL A 81 -6.54 -1.80 15.97
N VAL A 82 -7.32 -2.73 16.52
CA VAL A 82 -8.46 -2.38 17.40
C VAL A 82 -8.07 -1.58 18.64
N ALA A 83 -6.90 -1.85 19.19
CA ALA A 83 -6.38 -1.14 20.37
C ALA A 83 -5.81 0.26 20.04
N HIS A 84 -5.54 0.54 18.75
CA HIS A 84 -4.85 1.75 18.29
C HIS A 84 -5.58 2.43 17.12
N ARG A 85 -6.93 2.35 17.12
CA ARG A 85 -7.80 2.84 16.02
C ARG A 85 -7.71 4.35 15.76
N ASP A 86 -7.19 5.11 16.69
CA ASP A 86 -6.91 6.54 16.54
C ASP A 86 -5.66 6.81 15.69
N ARG A 87 -4.77 5.83 15.58
CA ARG A 87 -3.51 5.92 14.83
C ARG A 87 -3.41 4.94 13.67
N THR A 88 -4.27 3.93 13.61
CA THR A 88 -4.15 2.85 12.62
C THR A 88 -5.45 2.60 11.88
N ALA A 89 -5.35 2.24 10.60
CA ALA A 89 -6.45 1.76 9.77
C ALA A 89 -6.15 0.35 9.26
N LEU A 90 -7.18 -0.43 8.96
CA LEU A 90 -7.05 -1.82 8.52
C LEU A 90 -7.40 -1.97 7.04
N VAL A 91 -6.48 -2.58 6.29
CA VAL A 91 -6.75 -3.14 4.96
C VAL A 91 -6.71 -4.66 5.07
N VAL A 92 -7.87 -5.30 4.97
CA VAL A 92 -7.99 -6.78 4.96
C VAL A 92 -7.56 -7.36 3.62
N ALA A 93 -7.37 -8.67 3.54
CA ALA A 93 -7.24 -9.38 2.28
C ALA A 93 -8.25 -10.54 2.22
N VAL A 94 -8.69 -10.86 1.02
CA VAL A 94 -9.60 -11.97 0.73
C VAL A 94 -8.97 -12.91 -0.31
N ASP A 95 -9.39 -14.18 -0.29
CA ASP A 95 -8.91 -15.15 -1.29
C ASP A 95 -9.52 -14.84 -2.65
N MET A 96 -8.69 -14.42 -3.58
CA MET A 96 -9.12 -14.10 -4.93
C MET A 96 -9.44 -15.33 -5.79
N ASN A 97 -9.16 -16.54 -5.29
CA ASN A 97 -9.36 -17.79 -6.06
C ASN A 97 -10.75 -18.42 -5.89
N ASP A 98 -11.55 -17.98 -4.90
CA ASP A 98 -12.87 -18.55 -4.63
C ASP A 98 -13.98 -17.49 -4.78
N ASP A 99 -14.55 -16.99 -3.71
CA ASP A 99 -15.61 -15.97 -3.69
C ASP A 99 -15.16 -14.72 -2.92
N PRO A 100 -14.28 -13.88 -3.51
CA PRO A 100 -13.72 -12.73 -2.81
C PRO A 100 -14.78 -11.70 -2.35
N ALA A 101 -15.91 -11.60 -3.04
CA ALA A 101 -16.99 -10.69 -2.63
C ALA A 101 -17.77 -11.27 -1.43
N GLY A 102 -18.02 -12.58 -1.39
CA GLY A 102 -18.64 -13.26 -0.24
C GLY A 102 -17.74 -13.23 0.99
N ASP A 103 -16.44 -13.43 0.82
CA ASP A 103 -15.46 -13.33 1.89
C ASP A 103 -15.40 -11.91 2.47
N LEU A 104 -15.36 -10.88 1.60
CA LEU A 104 -15.40 -9.49 2.05
C LEU A 104 -16.72 -9.17 2.78
N ALA A 105 -17.87 -9.63 2.25
CA ALA A 105 -19.16 -9.45 2.92
C ALA A 105 -19.14 -10.06 4.33
N THR A 106 -18.60 -11.27 4.46
CA THR A 106 -18.45 -11.97 5.76
C THR A 106 -17.57 -11.18 6.72
N LEU A 107 -16.43 -10.65 6.27
CA LEU A 107 -15.54 -9.81 7.08
C LEU A 107 -16.20 -8.50 7.52
N LEU A 108 -17.05 -7.91 6.67
CA LEU A 108 -17.77 -6.68 6.99
C LEU A 108 -18.92 -6.91 7.98
N ASP A 109 -19.63 -8.01 7.85
CA ASP A 109 -20.76 -8.36 8.72
C ASP A 109 -20.29 -8.90 10.09
N SER A 110 -19.13 -9.56 10.12
CA SER A 110 -18.56 -10.17 11.33
C SER A 110 -17.03 -9.99 11.34
N PRO A 111 -16.55 -8.76 11.54
CA PRO A 111 -15.11 -8.50 11.56
C PRO A 111 -14.43 -9.29 12.68
N PRO A 112 -13.21 -9.81 12.47
CA PRO A 112 -12.49 -10.61 13.46
C PRO A 112 -12.19 -9.87 14.78
N SER A 113 -12.34 -8.55 14.76
CA SER A 113 -12.32 -7.65 15.93
C SER A 113 -13.25 -6.47 15.65
N ALA A 114 -13.67 -5.73 16.69
CA ALA A 114 -14.53 -4.55 16.54
C ALA A 114 -13.75 -3.37 15.92
N VAL A 115 -13.27 -3.55 14.71
CA VAL A 115 -12.46 -2.59 13.93
C VAL A 115 -13.18 -2.23 12.63
N SER A 116 -13.05 -0.97 12.22
CA SER A 116 -13.51 -0.52 10.91
C SER A 116 -12.49 -0.95 9.85
N ILE A 117 -12.98 -1.53 8.75
CA ILE A 117 -12.17 -1.90 7.59
C ILE A 117 -12.14 -0.68 6.65
N ALA A 118 -10.94 -0.20 6.33
CA ALA A 118 -10.73 0.94 5.44
C ALA A 118 -10.55 0.53 3.97
N GLY A 119 -10.16 -0.72 3.73
CA GLY A 119 -9.95 -1.22 2.38
C GLY A 119 -9.78 -2.72 2.31
N VAL A 120 -9.74 -3.23 1.08
CA VAL A 120 -9.53 -4.65 0.78
C VAL A 120 -8.38 -4.83 -0.20
N ARG A 121 -7.40 -5.66 0.16
CA ARG A 121 -6.29 -6.05 -0.70
C ARG A 121 -6.71 -7.18 -1.62
N ALA A 122 -6.60 -6.97 -2.93
CA ALA A 122 -6.79 -7.97 -3.97
C ALA A 122 -5.41 -8.45 -4.45
N PHE A 123 -5.01 -9.65 -4.02
CA PHE A 123 -3.66 -10.13 -4.20
C PHE A 123 -3.56 -11.03 -5.44
N GLY A 124 -2.53 -10.82 -6.28
CA GLY A 124 -2.32 -11.53 -7.55
C GLY A 124 -0.86 -11.50 -7.99
N VAL A 125 0.09 -11.75 -7.06
CA VAL A 125 1.52 -11.88 -7.36
C VAL A 125 2.11 -13.16 -6.77
N GLY A 126 3.29 -13.55 -7.21
CA GLY A 126 3.95 -14.75 -6.75
C GLY A 126 3.24 -16.02 -7.22
N SER A 127 2.84 -16.89 -6.30
CA SER A 127 2.09 -18.13 -6.60
C SER A 127 0.58 -17.94 -6.66
N VAL A 128 0.06 -16.72 -6.46
CA VAL A 128 -1.38 -16.43 -6.49
C VAL A 128 -1.80 -16.12 -7.92
N ASP A 129 -2.86 -16.80 -8.37
CA ASP A 129 -3.45 -16.57 -9.69
C ASP A 129 -4.08 -15.17 -9.78
N ASP A 130 -3.88 -14.48 -10.88
CA ASP A 130 -4.42 -13.15 -11.16
C ASP A 130 -5.59 -13.15 -12.18
N SER A 131 -6.12 -14.33 -12.54
CA SER A 131 -7.26 -14.46 -13.46
C SER A 131 -8.54 -13.78 -12.95
N TRP A 132 -8.62 -13.52 -11.64
CA TRP A 132 -9.70 -12.75 -11.03
C TRP A 132 -9.89 -11.35 -11.63
N LEU A 133 -8.87 -10.79 -12.25
CA LEU A 133 -8.96 -9.51 -12.98
C LEU A 133 -9.94 -9.58 -14.16
N THR A 134 -10.11 -10.76 -14.77
CA THR A 134 -10.87 -10.92 -16.04
C THR A 134 -12.08 -11.85 -15.96
N ASP A 135 -12.14 -12.76 -14.98
CA ASP A 135 -13.16 -13.82 -14.89
C ASP A 135 -14.44 -13.42 -14.15
N GLY A 136 -14.53 -12.20 -13.66
CA GLY A 136 -15.70 -11.65 -12.97
C GLY A 136 -15.57 -11.56 -11.45
N ARG A 137 -14.67 -12.32 -10.82
CA ARG A 137 -14.47 -12.28 -9.35
C ARG A 137 -14.01 -10.89 -8.88
N GLY A 138 -13.04 -10.30 -9.58
CA GLY A 138 -12.60 -8.92 -9.29
C GLY A 138 -13.69 -7.89 -9.48
N ALA A 139 -14.56 -8.05 -10.49
CA ALA A 139 -15.67 -7.13 -10.70
C ALA A 139 -16.70 -7.20 -9.55
N ALA A 140 -17.01 -8.39 -9.04
CA ALA A 140 -17.89 -8.57 -7.89
C ALA A 140 -17.30 -7.93 -6.62
N LEU A 141 -16.01 -8.14 -6.35
CA LEU A 141 -15.29 -7.52 -5.24
C LEU A 141 -15.32 -5.99 -5.34
N CYS A 142 -14.96 -5.43 -6.50
CA CYS A 142 -14.93 -4.00 -6.74
C CYS A 142 -16.33 -3.36 -6.57
N ALA A 143 -17.39 -4.01 -7.03
CA ALA A 143 -18.76 -3.53 -6.88
C ALA A 143 -19.15 -3.42 -5.40
N LEU A 144 -18.88 -4.48 -4.59
CA LEU A 144 -19.13 -4.46 -3.15
C LEU A 144 -18.27 -3.40 -2.44
N ALA A 145 -16.99 -3.32 -2.77
CA ALA A 145 -16.10 -2.33 -2.17
C ALA A 145 -16.57 -0.89 -2.45
N ALA A 146 -16.99 -0.59 -3.69
CA ALA A 146 -17.52 0.73 -4.06
C ALA A 146 -18.83 1.05 -3.30
N GLU A 147 -19.74 0.07 -3.15
CA GLU A 147 -20.97 0.21 -2.36
C GLU A 147 -20.69 0.55 -0.90
N ARG A 148 -19.63 -0.04 -0.33
CA ARG A 148 -19.25 0.13 1.08
C ARG A 148 -18.26 1.27 1.30
N GLY A 149 -17.83 1.99 0.28
CA GLY A 149 -16.87 3.08 0.37
C GLY A 149 -15.46 2.64 0.72
N LEU A 150 -15.09 1.39 0.39
CA LEU A 150 -13.78 0.82 0.70
C LEU A 150 -12.77 1.09 -0.41
N VAL A 151 -11.51 1.29 -0.04
CA VAL A 151 -10.41 1.34 -1.00
C VAL A 151 -10.04 -0.07 -1.44
N VAL A 152 -10.06 -0.35 -2.74
CA VAL A 152 -9.47 -1.58 -3.28
C VAL A 152 -7.98 -1.38 -3.45
N VAL A 153 -7.19 -2.32 -2.92
CA VAL A 153 -5.73 -2.27 -2.93
C VAL A 153 -5.21 -3.45 -3.76
N PRO A 154 -5.10 -3.31 -5.11
CA PRO A 154 -4.56 -4.36 -5.95
C PRO A 154 -3.06 -4.51 -5.72
N CYS A 155 -2.63 -5.73 -5.44
CA CYS A 155 -1.23 -6.15 -5.40
C CYS A 155 -0.96 -7.03 -6.61
N ILE A 156 -0.70 -6.40 -7.75
CA ILE A 156 -0.53 -7.03 -9.08
C ILE A 156 0.68 -6.44 -9.80
N LEU A 157 1.15 -7.12 -10.83
CA LEU A 157 2.20 -6.59 -11.69
C LEU A 157 1.63 -5.56 -12.68
N GLY A 158 2.45 -4.60 -13.10
CA GLY A 158 2.02 -3.50 -13.99
C GLY A 158 1.64 -3.94 -15.41
N ASP A 159 2.10 -5.10 -15.87
CA ASP A 159 1.69 -5.69 -17.14
C ASP A 159 0.21 -6.15 -17.15
N ARG A 160 -0.46 -6.18 -15.97
CA ARG A 160 -1.89 -6.44 -15.83
C ARG A 160 -2.74 -5.16 -15.73
N PHE A 161 -2.17 -3.99 -15.96
CA PHE A 161 -2.90 -2.73 -15.82
C PHE A 161 -4.00 -2.49 -16.85
N ASP A 162 -3.97 -3.13 -18.01
CA ASP A 162 -5.10 -3.11 -18.93
C ASP A 162 -6.33 -3.82 -18.34
N ASP A 163 -6.13 -4.93 -17.64
CA ASP A 163 -7.20 -5.65 -16.98
C ASP A 163 -7.74 -4.87 -15.77
N LEU A 164 -6.85 -4.27 -14.98
CA LEU A 164 -7.25 -3.37 -13.88
C LEU A 164 -8.03 -2.18 -14.40
N ARG A 165 -7.57 -1.54 -15.49
CA ARG A 165 -8.30 -0.46 -16.16
C ARG A 165 -9.73 -0.88 -16.50
N ALA A 166 -9.88 -2.04 -17.13
CA ALA A 166 -11.20 -2.56 -17.49
C ALA A 166 -12.11 -2.82 -16.28
N LEU A 167 -11.57 -3.20 -15.11
CA LEU A 167 -12.32 -3.30 -13.86
C LEU A 167 -12.77 -1.93 -13.35
N VAL A 168 -11.85 -0.95 -13.31
CA VAL A 168 -12.14 0.41 -12.84
C VAL A 168 -13.21 1.09 -13.71
N GLU A 169 -13.10 0.99 -15.03
CA GLU A 169 -14.06 1.59 -15.97
C GLU A 169 -15.47 0.99 -15.82
N ARG A 170 -15.59 -0.28 -15.43
CA ARG A 170 -16.87 -0.95 -15.21
C ARG A 170 -17.46 -0.74 -13.81
N THR A 171 -16.70 -0.16 -12.88
CA THR A 171 -17.14 0.04 -11.50
C THR A 171 -17.14 1.54 -11.15
N PRO A 172 -18.22 2.28 -11.50
CA PRO A 172 -18.31 3.70 -11.20
C PRO A 172 -18.16 3.99 -9.70
N GLY A 173 -17.33 4.97 -9.36
CA GLY A 173 -17.11 5.38 -7.96
C GLY A 173 -16.09 4.54 -7.20
N ILE A 174 -15.53 3.49 -7.80
CA ILE A 174 -14.45 2.72 -7.16
C ILE A 174 -13.21 3.59 -6.90
N VAL A 175 -12.63 3.43 -5.73
CA VAL A 175 -11.34 4.02 -5.37
C VAL A 175 -10.30 2.91 -5.26
N VAL A 176 -9.21 3.08 -5.98
CA VAL A 176 -8.14 2.08 -6.07
C VAL A 176 -6.82 2.70 -5.60
N ALA A 177 -6.05 1.99 -4.80
CA ALA A 177 -4.69 2.34 -4.41
C ALA A 177 -3.74 1.18 -4.72
N VAL A 178 -3.06 1.25 -5.87
CA VAL A 178 -2.21 0.15 -6.38
C VAL A 178 -0.96 -0.01 -5.51
N ASP A 179 -0.72 -1.19 -4.97
CA ASP A 179 0.47 -1.50 -4.19
C ASP A 179 1.73 -1.41 -5.05
N HIS A 180 2.79 -0.80 -4.50
CA HIS A 180 4.15 -0.74 -5.06
C HIS A 180 4.21 -0.23 -6.52
N CYS A 181 3.28 0.64 -6.92
CA CYS A 181 3.15 1.10 -8.31
C CYS A 181 3.13 -0.05 -9.34
N GLY A 182 2.69 -1.25 -8.95
CA GLY A 182 2.65 -2.44 -9.80
C GLY A 182 4.01 -3.11 -10.03
N PHE A 183 4.98 -2.92 -9.13
CA PHE A 183 6.31 -3.59 -9.19
C PHE A 183 7.02 -3.42 -10.53
N GLY A 184 7.28 -2.19 -10.94
CA GLY A 184 7.80 -1.86 -12.26
C GLY A 184 9.08 -2.58 -12.68
N ASP A 185 9.95 -2.93 -11.74
CA ASP A 185 11.18 -3.70 -11.94
C ASP A 185 10.96 -5.21 -12.17
N MET A 186 9.75 -5.70 -11.86
CA MET A 186 9.36 -7.11 -12.05
C MET A 186 8.43 -7.32 -13.24
N CYS A 187 7.94 -6.23 -13.88
CA CYS A 187 6.97 -6.30 -14.96
C CYS A 187 7.59 -6.68 -16.30
N VAL A 188 6.80 -7.30 -17.14
CA VAL A 188 7.10 -7.42 -18.57
C VAL A 188 6.81 -6.08 -19.25
N GLY A 189 7.74 -5.59 -20.03
CA GLY A 189 7.63 -4.30 -20.71
C GLY A 189 8.18 -3.12 -19.90
N ASP A 190 7.96 -1.92 -20.42
CA ASP A 190 8.40 -0.70 -19.77
C ASP A 190 7.45 -0.29 -18.64
N ALA A 191 7.99 -0.01 -17.46
CA ALA A 191 7.20 0.35 -16.28
C ALA A 191 6.40 1.65 -16.50
N ASP A 192 6.98 2.60 -17.22
CA ASP A 192 6.35 3.88 -17.54
C ASP A 192 5.18 3.71 -18.53
N ASP A 193 5.32 2.81 -19.52
CA ASP A 193 4.25 2.47 -20.47
C ASP A 193 3.11 1.74 -19.76
N ASN A 194 3.42 0.84 -18.83
CA ASN A 194 2.42 0.18 -18.01
C ASN A 194 1.63 1.20 -17.15
N LEU A 195 2.30 2.10 -16.46
CA LEU A 195 1.66 3.14 -15.65
C LEU A 195 0.81 4.11 -16.48
N ALA A 196 1.21 4.40 -17.73
CA ALA A 196 0.47 5.30 -18.61
C ALA A 196 -0.98 4.85 -18.84
N ARG A 197 -1.27 3.54 -18.72
CA ARG A 197 -2.61 2.95 -18.86
C ARG A 197 -3.60 3.38 -17.78
N LEU A 198 -3.12 3.91 -16.65
CA LEU A 198 -3.95 4.29 -15.49
C LEU A 198 -4.05 5.81 -15.27
N THR A 199 -3.32 6.62 -16.05
CA THR A 199 -3.17 8.06 -15.77
C THR A 199 -4.45 8.86 -15.90
N ASP A 200 -5.34 8.49 -16.80
CA ASP A 200 -6.63 9.16 -17.07
C ASP A 200 -7.79 8.66 -16.18
N LEU A 201 -7.52 7.71 -15.27
CA LEU A 201 -8.51 7.18 -14.32
C LEU A 201 -8.42 7.92 -12.98
N PRO A 202 -9.32 8.88 -12.66
CA PRO A 202 -9.20 9.74 -11.49
C PRO A 202 -9.35 8.98 -10.15
N GLY A 203 -10.04 7.84 -10.15
CA GLY A 203 -10.20 6.98 -8.98
C GLY A 203 -8.97 6.11 -8.66
N VAL A 204 -7.95 6.10 -9.51
CA VAL A 204 -6.74 5.29 -9.33
C VAL A 204 -5.63 6.11 -8.65
N HIS A 205 -5.15 5.60 -7.54
CA HIS A 205 -4.02 6.10 -6.75
C HIS A 205 -2.89 5.09 -6.75
N LEU A 206 -1.67 5.54 -6.50
CA LEU A 206 -0.49 4.68 -6.40
C LEU A 206 0.13 4.78 -5.00
N LYS A 207 0.47 3.64 -4.43
CA LYS A 207 1.32 3.57 -3.24
C LYS A 207 2.79 3.57 -3.65
N VAL A 208 3.45 4.69 -3.43
CA VAL A 208 4.90 4.84 -3.63
C VAL A 208 5.60 4.31 -2.40
N THR A 209 5.86 3.02 -2.39
CA THR A 209 6.47 2.34 -1.24
C THR A 209 7.99 2.45 -1.27
N SER A 210 8.63 2.11 -0.13
CA SER A 210 10.09 2.03 -0.07
C SER A 210 10.65 1.06 -1.11
N TYR A 211 9.94 -0.03 -1.42
CA TYR A 211 10.32 -0.96 -2.50
C TYR A 211 10.54 -0.22 -3.83
N VAL A 212 9.61 0.65 -4.24
CA VAL A 212 9.70 1.42 -5.50
C VAL A 212 10.90 2.37 -5.50
N LEU A 213 11.09 3.07 -4.37
CA LEU A 213 12.17 4.06 -4.24
C LEU A 213 13.54 3.40 -4.19
N GLU A 214 13.64 2.24 -3.57
CA GLU A 214 14.89 1.48 -3.50
C GLU A 214 15.23 0.82 -4.83
N ALA A 215 14.24 0.33 -5.58
CA ALA A 215 14.44 -0.17 -6.93
C ALA A 215 14.97 0.96 -7.85
N ALA A 216 14.37 2.16 -7.76
CA ALA A 216 14.83 3.33 -8.51
C ALA A 216 16.25 3.76 -8.08
N LEU A 217 16.53 3.78 -6.78
CA LEU A 217 17.88 4.09 -6.28
C LEU A 217 18.93 3.10 -6.78
N ALA A 218 18.59 1.82 -6.80
CA ALA A 218 19.49 0.76 -7.27
C ALA A 218 19.75 0.83 -8.79
N ALA A 219 18.74 1.20 -9.57
CA ALA A 219 18.85 1.30 -11.02
C ALA A 219 19.58 2.57 -11.47
N ASP A 220 19.22 3.71 -10.90
CA ASP A 220 19.61 5.04 -11.40
C ASP A 220 20.54 5.81 -10.45
N GLY A 221 20.80 5.29 -9.24
CA GLY A 221 21.58 5.97 -8.21
C GLY A 221 20.84 7.10 -7.49
N ASP A 222 19.60 7.40 -7.89
CA ASP A 222 18.75 8.43 -7.28
C ASP A 222 17.26 8.09 -7.55
N ALA A 223 16.43 8.12 -6.50
CA ALA A 223 15.00 7.87 -6.63
C ALA A 223 14.16 9.11 -6.97
N ALA A 224 14.72 10.32 -6.91
CA ALA A 224 13.97 11.55 -7.15
C ALA A 224 13.41 11.66 -8.58
N PRO A 225 14.16 11.36 -9.64
CA PRO A 225 13.61 11.41 -11.01
C PRO A 225 12.40 10.50 -11.21
N THR A 226 12.40 9.34 -10.56
CA THR A 226 11.26 8.41 -10.62
C THR A 226 10.03 8.99 -9.92
N LEU A 227 10.21 9.57 -8.73
CA LEU A 227 9.10 10.21 -8.01
C LEU A 227 8.57 11.45 -8.75
N GLU A 228 9.44 12.26 -9.33
CA GLU A 228 9.05 13.43 -10.14
C GLU A 228 8.20 12.99 -11.35
N ARG A 229 8.61 11.94 -12.08
CA ARG A 229 7.82 11.39 -13.18
C ARG A 229 6.45 10.90 -12.74
N LEU A 230 6.34 10.23 -11.56
CA LEU A 230 5.06 9.80 -11.01
C LEU A 230 4.16 11.00 -10.68
N VAL A 231 4.73 12.06 -10.08
CA VAL A 231 3.99 13.30 -9.79
C VAL A 231 3.53 13.99 -11.08
N ASP A 232 4.37 14.08 -12.08
CA ASP A 232 4.03 14.70 -13.37
C ASP A 232 2.89 13.95 -14.07
N ARG A 233 2.85 12.62 -13.97
CA ARG A 233 1.85 11.78 -14.65
C ARG A 233 0.52 11.69 -13.90
N PHE A 234 0.56 11.50 -12.60
CA PHE A 234 -0.64 11.25 -11.78
C PHE A 234 -1.10 12.48 -10.98
N GLY A 235 -0.23 13.44 -10.77
CA GLY A 235 -0.40 14.48 -9.78
C GLY A 235 -0.17 13.95 -8.36
N ALA A 236 0.45 14.74 -7.51
CA ALA A 236 0.80 14.34 -6.14
C ALA A 236 -0.42 13.90 -5.30
N HIS A 237 -1.61 14.44 -5.59
CA HIS A 237 -2.88 14.11 -4.91
C HIS A 237 -3.39 12.70 -5.19
N ARG A 238 -2.76 11.96 -6.09
CA ARG A 238 -3.04 10.52 -6.37
C ARG A 238 -1.89 9.61 -5.96
N LEU A 239 -0.88 10.14 -5.27
CA LEU A 239 0.24 9.37 -4.74
C LEU A 239 0.19 9.37 -3.22
N CYS A 240 0.50 8.24 -2.58
CA CYS A 240 0.68 8.16 -1.14
C CYS A 240 1.92 7.32 -0.82
N TRP A 241 2.67 7.76 0.19
CA TRP A 241 3.86 7.04 0.64
C TRP A 241 3.48 5.86 1.54
N GLY A 242 4.27 4.77 1.45
CA GLY A 242 4.22 3.62 2.36
C GLY A 242 5.61 3.06 2.62
N SER A 243 5.88 2.65 3.84
CA SER A 243 7.19 2.11 4.22
C SER A 243 7.42 0.67 3.80
N ASP A 244 6.36 -0.10 3.62
CA ASP A 244 6.41 -1.56 3.49
C ASP A 244 7.16 -2.21 4.69
N HIS A 245 7.03 -1.60 5.88
CA HIS A 245 7.64 -2.10 7.10
C HIS A 245 6.77 -3.20 7.72
N PRO A 246 7.37 -4.28 8.24
CA PRO A 246 8.78 -4.62 8.29
C PRO A 246 9.22 -5.59 7.18
N GLN A 247 8.42 -5.80 6.13
CA GLN A 247 8.70 -6.78 5.07
C GLN A 247 10.00 -6.46 4.34
N ASP A 248 10.16 -5.22 3.90
CA ASP A 248 11.41 -4.75 3.34
C ASP A 248 12.41 -4.39 4.47
N ARG A 249 13.59 -5.02 4.45
CA ARG A 249 14.62 -4.89 5.48
C ARG A 249 15.90 -4.24 5.01
N ARG A 250 15.94 -3.72 3.80
CA ARG A 250 17.13 -3.02 3.27
C ARG A 250 17.47 -1.79 4.10
N HIS A 251 16.45 -1.16 4.69
CA HIS A 251 16.57 -0.06 5.65
C HIS A 251 15.72 -0.32 6.89
N ASP A 252 16.10 0.28 8.01
CA ASP A 252 15.20 0.44 9.16
C ASP A 252 14.08 1.44 8.83
N TYR A 253 13.11 1.57 9.71
CA TYR A 253 11.95 2.45 9.48
C TYR A 253 12.36 3.89 9.21
N ALA A 254 13.29 4.44 10.00
CA ALA A 254 13.78 5.81 9.83
C ALA A 254 14.51 6.00 8.50
N GLY A 255 15.28 5.00 8.06
CA GLY A 255 15.97 4.99 6.77
C GLY A 255 15.00 4.98 5.58
N LYS A 256 13.89 4.23 5.67
CA LYS A 256 12.83 4.23 4.65
C LYS A 256 12.19 5.60 4.49
N LEU A 257 11.84 6.25 5.61
CA LEU A 257 11.31 7.60 5.57
C LEU A 257 12.34 8.63 5.07
N ALA A 258 13.62 8.49 5.45
CA ALA A 258 14.68 9.36 4.97
C ALA A 258 14.88 9.22 3.45
N LEU A 259 14.84 8.01 2.90
CA LEU A 259 14.88 7.77 1.45
C LEU A 259 13.70 8.46 0.74
N ALA A 260 12.48 8.31 1.26
CA ALA A 260 11.29 8.92 0.68
C ALA A 260 11.36 10.46 0.71
N ARG A 261 11.81 11.04 1.83
CA ARG A 261 12.03 12.49 1.96
C ARG A 261 13.11 12.98 0.98
N HIS A 262 14.18 12.20 0.81
CA HIS A 262 15.24 12.53 -0.15
C HIS A 262 14.70 12.48 -1.59
N ALA A 263 13.94 11.47 -1.95
CA ALA A 263 13.30 11.38 -3.25
C ALA A 263 12.36 12.56 -3.52
N ALA A 264 11.63 13.02 -2.50
CA ALA A 264 10.69 14.13 -2.60
C ALA A 264 11.34 15.52 -2.49
N ARG A 265 12.68 15.64 -2.44
CA ARG A 265 13.39 16.91 -2.16
C ARG A 265 13.12 18.05 -3.15
N ALA A 266 12.85 17.71 -4.42
CA ALA A 266 12.58 18.67 -5.47
C ALA A 266 11.09 19.05 -5.58
N LEU A 267 10.19 18.27 -4.97
CA LEU A 267 8.77 18.59 -4.99
C LEU A 267 8.47 19.87 -4.17
N ASP A 268 7.42 20.58 -4.53
CA ASP A 268 6.91 21.70 -3.72
C ASP A 268 6.24 21.21 -2.42
N ASP A 269 5.93 22.15 -1.52
CA ASP A 269 5.38 21.82 -0.21
C ASP A 269 3.98 21.18 -0.32
N ALA A 270 3.17 21.60 -1.29
CA ALA A 270 1.82 21.03 -1.50
C ALA A 270 1.91 19.59 -1.99
N SER A 271 2.80 19.28 -2.94
CA SER A 271 3.05 17.94 -3.45
C SER A 271 3.63 17.01 -2.38
N ARG A 272 4.57 17.50 -1.55
CA ARG A 272 5.08 16.73 -0.41
C ARG A 272 3.99 16.44 0.61
N ASN A 273 3.16 17.43 0.92
CA ASN A 273 2.03 17.23 1.84
C ASN A 273 1.01 16.24 1.29
N ALA A 274 0.73 16.29 0.00
CA ALA A 274 -0.15 15.30 -0.64
C ALA A 274 0.42 13.88 -0.51
N LEU A 275 1.68 13.68 -0.88
CA LEU A 275 2.36 12.38 -0.84
C LEU A 275 2.43 11.77 0.57
N PHE A 276 2.81 12.57 1.57
CA PHE A 276 3.09 12.07 2.92
C PHE A 276 1.92 12.13 3.89
N ASP A 277 0.86 12.89 3.59
CA ASP A 277 -0.26 13.07 4.52
C ASP A 277 -1.62 13.01 3.82
N THR A 278 -2.00 14.05 3.08
CA THR A 278 -3.41 14.29 2.76
C THR A 278 -4.02 13.22 1.86
N THR A 279 -3.26 12.63 0.94
CA THR A 279 -3.77 11.53 0.09
C THR A 279 -4.04 10.28 0.93
N GLY A 280 -3.09 9.87 1.75
CA GLY A 280 -3.25 8.69 2.62
C GLY A 280 -4.36 8.87 3.64
N ARG A 281 -4.46 10.06 4.25
CA ARG A 281 -5.52 10.39 5.22
C ARG A 281 -6.89 10.29 4.58
N ARG A 282 -7.10 10.93 3.44
CA ARG A 282 -8.37 10.89 2.69
C ARG A 282 -8.76 9.47 2.25
N LEU A 283 -7.79 8.64 1.90
CA LEU A 283 -8.08 7.28 1.42
C LEU A 283 -8.46 6.32 2.56
N PHE A 284 -7.82 6.44 3.73
CA PHE A 284 -7.90 5.38 4.73
C PHE A 284 -8.42 5.83 6.11
N PHE A 285 -8.63 7.12 6.36
CA PHE A 285 -8.99 7.64 7.68
C PHE A 285 -10.18 8.60 7.68
N ASP A 286 -10.55 9.16 6.53
CA ASP A 286 -11.74 10.02 6.36
C ASP A 286 -12.91 9.18 5.81
#